data_dec5a9e19bffbecd280a167e87e5689e
#
_entry.id   dec5a9e19bffbecd280a167e87e5689e
#
_cell.length_a   1.000
_cell.length_b   1.000
_cell.length_c   1.000
_cell.angle_alpha   90.00
_cell.angle_beta   90.00
_cell.angle_gamma   90.00
#
_symmetry.space_group_name_H-M   'P 1'
#
loop_
_entity.id
_entity.type
_entity.pdbx_description
1 polymer ?
#
loop_
_entity_poly.entity_id
_entity_poly.type
_entity_poly.pdbx_seq_one_letter_code
_entity_poly.pdbx_strand_id
1 'polypeptide(L)'
;GSRGLGDVYKRQNVGVETVLDPLFSALQPNKYLETKITSAIISEEEIADSASPELFEIRRKIRVQESKVRDQLDKMTHSAHYSKFMQENIITQRNGRYVVPVKAEYRGEVQGLVHDTSSSGATVFVEPMPVVEANNEIKVLRSKEQDEIERILTALSAMVGEFEQGIKNSYECAVELNVIFAKAQYAYSIGATVPLLNSDGEIELRAARHPLIDKNKVVPVDIRLGTDFDTLVITGPNTGGKTVSIKTVGLFTLMAMCGLMIPAGDRSRLSVFSEVLADIGDEQSIEQSLSTFSAPVSYTHLRAHET
;
A
#
# COMPACT_ATOMS: atom_id res chain seq x y z
N GLY A 1 4.61 -8.17 9.15
CA GLY A 1 4.84 -7.44 9.84
C GLY A 1 5.80 -6.91 10.89
N SER A 2 5.47 -5.80 11.51
CA SER A 2 6.29 -5.14 12.53
C SER A 2 6.60 -5.99 13.78
N ARG A 3 5.77 -6.98 14.11
CA ARG A 3 6.01 -7.93 15.22
C ARG A 3 7.27 -8.77 15.02
N GLY A 4 7.54 -9.24 13.82
CA GLY A 4 8.69 -10.11 13.56
C GLY A 4 10.03 -9.39 13.70
N LEU A 5 10.12 -8.12 13.27
CA LEU A 5 11.35 -7.34 13.33
C LEU A 5 11.76 -6.99 14.77
N GLY A 6 10.82 -6.50 15.59
CA GLY A 6 11.10 -6.15 16.98
C GLY A 6 11.46 -7.36 17.87
N ASP A 7 10.77 -8.48 17.67
CA ASP A 7 11.04 -9.71 18.43
C ASP A 7 12.35 -10.39 18.01
N VAL A 8 12.66 -10.39 16.71
CA VAL A 8 13.94 -10.91 16.19
C VAL A 8 15.10 -10.03 16.65
N TYR A 9 14.95 -8.72 16.58
CA TYR A 9 15.97 -7.78 17.03
C TYR A 9 16.27 -7.94 18.53
N LYS A 10 15.25 -8.01 19.39
CA LYS A 10 15.42 -8.21 20.83
C LYS A 10 16.05 -9.56 21.19
N ARG A 11 15.76 -10.61 20.42
CA ARG A 11 16.36 -11.95 20.64
C ARG A 11 17.83 -12.03 20.21
N GLN A 12 18.22 -11.28 19.17
CA GLN A 12 19.59 -11.32 18.64
C GLN A 12 20.57 -10.40 19.38
N ASN A 13 20.09 -9.33 20.01
CA ASN A 13 20.91 -8.29 20.62
C ASN A 13 20.70 -8.15 22.13
N VAL A 14 20.51 -9.26 22.83
CA VAL A 14 20.39 -9.26 24.31
C VAL A 14 21.67 -8.69 24.92
N GLY A 15 21.57 -7.51 25.55
CA GLY A 15 22.66 -6.86 26.27
C GLY A 15 23.56 -5.90 25.44
N VAL A 16 23.22 -5.64 24.18
CA VAL A 16 23.90 -4.61 23.36
C VAL A 16 22.94 -3.45 23.13
N GLU A 17 23.24 -2.30 23.73
CA GLU A 17 22.51 -1.07 23.46
C GLU A 17 22.89 -0.52 22.08
N THR A 18 21.89 -0.16 21.29
CA THR A 18 22.05 0.40 19.96
C THR A 18 21.25 1.69 19.79
N VAL A 19 21.62 2.50 18.81
CA VAL A 19 20.88 3.72 18.44
C VAL A 19 19.45 3.45 17.96
N LEU A 20 19.09 2.19 17.68
CA LEU A 20 17.76 1.79 17.26
C LEU A 20 16.84 1.44 18.43
N ASP A 21 17.37 1.24 19.64
CA ASP A 21 16.57 0.84 20.80
C ASP A 21 15.44 1.83 21.16
N PRO A 22 15.63 3.15 21.08
CA PRO A 22 14.54 4.10 21.28
C PRO A 22 13.38 3.90 20.30
N LEU A 23 13.69 3.66 19.01
CA LEU A 23 12.67 3.43 17.98
C LEU A 23 11.92 2.13 18.20
N PHE A 24 12.63 1.04 18.53
CA PHE A 24 11.98 -0.24 18.85
C PHE A 24 11.14 -0.17 20.13
N SER A 25 11.59 0.58 21.11
CA SER A 25 10.87 0.74 22.40
C SER A 25 9.61 1.61 22.24
N ALA A 26 9.60 2.52 21.27
CA ALA A 26 8.45 3.36 20.96
C ALA A 26 7.34 2.61 20.20
N LEU A 27 7.63 1.43 19.64
CA LEU A 27 6.62 0.58 19.02
C LEU A 27 5.69 -0.01 20.11
N GLN A 28 4.43 0.39 20.09
CA GLN A 28 3.41 -0.03 21.06
C GLN A 28 2.37 -0.96 20.39
N PRO A 29 2.62 -2.26 20.26
CA PRO A 29 1.65 -3.19 19.72
C PRO A 29 0.45 -3.32 20.68
N ASN A 30 -0.76 -3.08 20.19
CA ASN A 30 -1.99 -3.23 20.94
C ASN A 30 -2.72 -4.51 20.53
N LYS A 31 -2.36 -5.62 21.18
CA LYS A 31 -2.95 -6.92 20.88
C LYS A 31 -4.45 -6.99 21.22
N TYR A 32 -4.88 -6.25 22.23
CA TYR A 32 -6.29 -6.19 22.60
C TYR A 32 -7.13 -5.57 21.48
N LEU A 33 -6.73 -4.39 21.00
CA LEU A 33 -7.40 -3.70 19.91
C LEU A 33 -7.37 -4.53 18.61
N GLU A 34 -6.20 -5.08 18.25
CA GLU A 34 -6.05 -5.98 17.11
C GLU A 34 -7.02 -7.16 17.18
N THR A 35 -7.13 -7.81 18.34
CA THR A 35 -8.03 -8.94 18.51
C THR A 35 -9.49 -8.52 18.38
N LYS A 36 -9.88 -7.38 18.95
CA LYS A 36 -11.24 -6.86 18.84
C LYS A 36 -11.62 -6.57 17.38
N ILE A 37 -10.74 -5.92 16.62
CA ILE A 37 -10.97 -5.63 15.21
C ILE A 37 -11.03 -6.93 14.39
N THR A 38 -10.03 -7.80 14.50
CA THR A 38 -9.94 -9.02 13.68
C THR A 38 -11.00 -10.06 14.01
N SER A 39 -11.58 -10.06 15.22
CA SER A 39 -12.71 -10.91 15.58
C SER A 39 -14.06 -10.39 15.08
N ALA A 40 -14.17 -9.08 14.82
CA ALA A 40 -15.40 -8.45 14.37
C ALA A 40 -15.43 -8.26 12.85
N ILE A 41 -14.29 -7.93 12.22
CA ILE A 41 -14.18 -7.64 10.79
C ILE A 41 -13.45 -8.80 10.10
N ILE A 42 -14.17 -9.51 9.21
CA ILE A 42 -13.62 -10.64 8.42
C ILE A 42 -12.95 -10.12 7.15
N SER A 43 -13.59 -9.19 6.48
CA SER A 43 -13.10 -8.55 5.24
C SER A 43 -13.61 -7.12 5.12
N GLU A 44 -13.25 -6.42 4.04
CA GLU A 44 -13.73 -5.05 3.76
C GLU A 44 -15.25 -4.95 3.68
N GLU A 45 -15.93 -6.04 3.31
CA GLU A 45 -17.38 -6.08 3.11
C GLU A 45 -18.13 -6.92 4.15
N GLU A 46 -17.39 -7.60 5.06
CA GLU A 46 -18.02 -8.61 5.93
C GLU A 46 -17.69 -8.42 7.41
N ILE A 47 -18.76 -8.26 8.20
CA ILE A 47 -18.73 -8.28 9.67
C ILE A 47 -19.13 -9.66 10.16
N ALA A 48 -18.34 -10.23 11.11
CA ALA A 48 -18.61 -11.53 11.68
C ALA A 48 -19.96 -11.60 12.39
N ASP A 49 -20.65 -12.72 12.26
CA ASP A 49 -21.88 -12.98 13.05
C ASP A 49 -21.61 -12.85 14.56
N SER A 50 -20.41 -13.25 15.00
CA SER A 50 -19.95 -13.19 16.38
C SER A 50 -19.50 -11.81 16.85
N ALA A 51 -19.54 -10.79 16.00
CA ALA A 51 -19.14 -9.43 16.37
C ALA A 51 -20.00 -8.85 17.50
N SER A 52 -21.29 -9.22 17.56
CA SER A 52 -22.14 -8.99 18.70
C SER A 52 -23.20 -10.09 18.85
N PRO A 53 -23.70 -10.35 20.08
CA PRO A 53 -24.82 -11.25 20.29
C PRO A 53 -26.09 -10.80 19.56
N GLU A 54 -26.30 -9.48 19.45
CA GLU A 54 -27.45 -8.90 18.76
C GLU A 54 -27.40 -9.14 17.26
N LEU A 55 -26.25 -8.92 16.61
CA LEU A 55 -26.04 -9.20 15.19
C LEU A 55 -26.29 -10.69 14.89
N PHE A 56 -25.77 -11.58 15.72
CA PHE A 56 -25.97 -13.01 15.58
C PHE A 56 -27.46 -13.37 15.61
N GLU A 57 -28.23 -12.83 16.56
CA GLU A 57 -29.67 -13.09 16.69
C GLU A 57 -30.47 -12.49 15.53
N ILE A 58 -30.13 -11.29 15.07
CA ILE A 58 -30.79 -10.67 13.91
C ILE A 58 -30.57 -11.54 12.67
N ARG A 59 -29.34 -11.93 12.36
CA ARG A 59 -29.02 -12.78 11.21
C ARG A 59 -29.63 -14.17 11.32
N ARG A 60 -29.69 -14.73 12.51
CA ARG A 60 -30.41 -15.99 12.76
C ARG A 60 -31.90 -15.86 12.41
N LYS A 61 -32.57 -14.78 12.84
CA LYS A 61 -33.97 -14.51 12.51
C LYS A 61 -34.15 -14.32 11.01
N ILE A 62 -33.30 -13.59 10.34
CA ILE A 62 -33.32 -13.41 8.87
C ILE A 62 -33.28 -14.79 8.20
N ARG A 63 -32.30 -15.64 8.52
CA ARG A 63 -32.21 -17.00 7.94
C ARG A 63 -33.46 -17.84 8.15
N VAL A 64 -34.05 -17.76 9.32
CA VAL A 64 -35.33 -18.48 9.62
C VAL A 64 -36.47 -17.98 8.75
N GLN A 65 -36.61 -16.67 8.59
CA GLN A 65 -37.67 -16.11 7.75
C GLN A 65 -37.45 -16.38 6.26
N GLU A 66 -36.18 -16.28 5.80
CA GLU A 66 -35.83 -16.62 4.43
C GLU A 66 -36.10 -18.10 4.10
N SER A 67 -35.84 -19.01 5.02
CA SER A 67 -36.16 -20.44 4.85
C SER A 67 -37.67 -20.61 4.74
N LYS A 68 -38.47 -19.99 5.61
CA LYS A 68 -39.94 -20.07 5.53
C LYS A 68 -40.47 -19.53 4.20
N VAL A 69 -39.95 -18.40 3.75
CA VAL A 69 -40.36 -17.82 2.46
C VAL A 69 -40.03 -18.77 1.32
N ARG A 70 -38.82 -19.31 1.29
CA ARG A 70 -38.40 -20.26 0.25
C ARG A 70 -39.28 -21.51 0.24
N ASP A 71 -39.51 -22.11 1.40
CA ASP A 71 -40.35 -23.31 1.52
C ASP A 71 -41.79 -23.06 1.01
N GLN A 72 -42.35 -21.88 1.25
CA GLN A 72 -43.65 -21.52 0.76
C GLN A 72 -43.68 -21.28 -0.75
N LEU A 73 -42.70 -20.56 -1.27
CA LEU A 73 -42.58 -20.27 -2.69
C LEU A 73 -42.25 -21.54 -3.50
N ASP A 74 -41.39 -22.43 -2.97
CA ASP A 74 -41.11 -23.72 -3.59
C ASP A 74 -42.35 -24.60 -3.75
N LYS A 75 -43.17 -24.71 -2.70
CA LYS A 75 -44.43 -25.41 -2.77
C LYS A 75 -45.38 -24.81 -3.82
N MET A 76 -45.34 -23.49 -3.98
CA MET A 76 -46.18 -22.79 -4.95
C MET A 76 -45.67 -23.00 -6.39
N THR A 77 -44.34 -22.81 -6.64
CA THR A 77 -43.78 -22.93 -8.00
C THR A 77 -43.82 -24.35 -8.55
N HIS A 78 -43.77 -25.37 -7.67
CA HIS A 78 -43.88 -26.78 -8.06
C HIS A 78 -45.32 -27.33 -8.03
N SER A 79 -46.30 -26.49 -7.67
CA SER A 79 -47.68 -26.88 -7.72
C SER A 79 -48.19 -26.95 -9.16
N ALA A 80 -48.87 -28.04 -9.53
CA ALA A 80 -49.48 -28.20 -10.85
C ALA A 80 -50.50 -27.07 -11.21
N HIS A 81 -51.06 -26.42 -10.19
CA HIS A 81 -51.97 -25.30 -10.36
C HIS A 81 -51.24 -24.03 -10.79
N TYR A 82 -50.10 -23.68 -10.11
CA TYR A 82 -49.42 -22.41 -10.33
C TYR A 82 -48.33 -22.48 -11.39
N SER A 83 -47.69 -23.65 -11.63
CA SER A 83 -46.58 -23.79 -12.57
C SER A 83 -46.92 -23.33 -14.00
N LYS A 84 -48.15 -23.49 -14.43
CA LYS A 84 -48.63 -23.03 -15.77
C LYS A 84 -48.65 -21.51 -15.93
N PHE A 85 -48.76 -20.77 -14.80
CA PHE A 85 -48.81 -19.31 -14.77
C PHE A 85 -47.41 -18.71 -14.67
N MET A 86 -46.42 -19.48 -14.21
CA MET A 86 -45.06 -19.02 -14.04
C MET A 86 -44.33 -18.91 -15.39
N GLN A 87 -43.52 -17.89 -15.55
CA GLN A 87 -42.59 -17.76 -16.69
C GLN A 87 -41.48 -18.81 -16.57
N GLU A 88 -40.97 -18.97 -15.36
CA GLU A 88 -39.96 -19.95 -14.93
C GLU A 88 -40.32 -20.42 -13.52
N ASN A 89 -40.03 -21.68 -13.20
CA ASN A 89 -40.29 -22.22 -11.86
C ASN A 89 -39.11 -21.92 -10.92
N ILE A 90 -38.81 -20.63 -10.75
CA ILE A 90 -37.73 -20.15 -9.90
C ILE A 90 -38.21 -19.15 -8.87
N ILE A 91 -37.45 -19.01 -7.80
CA ILE A 91 -37.60 -17.94 -6.81
C ILE A 91 -36.48 -16.93 -7.07
N THR A 92 -36.81 -15.66 -7.14
CA THR A 92 -35.87 -14.58 -7.33
C THR A 92 -36.08 -13.44 -6.34
N GLN A 93 -35.24 -12.44 -6.36
CA GLN A 93 -35.41 -11.23 -5.54
C GLN A 93 -35.57 -9.99 -6.42
N ARG A 94 -36.50 -9.10 -6.02
CA ARG A 94 -36.63 -7.76 -6.57
C ARG A 94 -36.88 -6.78 -5.43
N ASN A 95 -36.08 -5.70 -5.43
CA ASN A 95 -36.12 -4.68 -4.38
C ASN A 95 -36.00 -5.25 -2.95
N GLY A 96 -35.15 -6.30 -2.79
CA GLY A 96 -34.95 -6.96 -1.50
C GLY A 96 -36.07 -7.87 -1.04
N ARG A 97 -37.02 -8.22 -1.92
CA ARG A 97 -38.14 -9.12 -1.64
C ARG A 97 -38.10 -10.39 -2.48
N TYR A 98 -38.45 -11.50 -1.88
CA TYR A 98 -38.64 -12.76 -2.59
C TYR A 98 -39.88 -12.74 -3.41
N VAL A 99 -39.77 -13.00 -4.70
CA VAL A 99 -40.84 -12.93 -5.71
C VAL A 99 -40.75 -14.11 -6.66
N VAL A 100 -41.86 -14.35 -7.39
CA VAL A 100 -41.91 -15.34 -8.47
C VAL A 100 -42.17 -14.66 -9.80
N PRO A 101 -41.55 -15.12 -10.92
CA PRO A 101 -41.77 -14.58 -12.24
C PRO A 101 -43.06 -15.18 -12.82
N VAL A 102 -44.08 -14.34 -13.02
CA VAL A 102 -45.42 -14.72 -13.57
C VAL A 102 -45.50 -14.16 -14.99
N LYS A 103 -46.05 -14.95 -15.92
CA LYS A 103 -46.40 -14.45 -17.26
C LYS A 103 -47.40 -13.32 -17.14
N ALA A 104 -47.20 -12.23 -17.87
CA ALA A 104 -48.02 -11.01 -17.73
C ALA A 104 -49.51 -11.27 -17.98
N GLU A 105 -49.83 -12.19 -18.90
CA GLU A 105 -51.22 -12.61 -19.23
C GLU A 105 -51.94 -13.33 -18.07
N TYR A 106 -51.17 -13.94 -17.15
CA TYR A 106 -51.74 -14.64 -15.98
C TYR A 106 -51.54 -13.87 -14.67
N ARG A 107 -51.25 -12.57 -14.74
CA ARG A 107 -51.05 -11.71 -13.56
C ARG A 107 -52.21 -11.82 -12.55
N GLY A 108 -53.45 -11.93 -13.03
CA GLY A 108 -54.66 -12.02 -12.18
C GLY A 108 -54.83 -13.34 -11.43
N GLU A 109 -54.17 -14.42 -11.89
CA GLU A 109 -54.28 -15.78 -11.31
C GLU A 109 -53.38 -15.98 -10.09
N VAL A 110 -52.36 -15.11 -9.91
CA VAL A 110 -51.43 -15.14 -8.77
C VAL A 110 -51.70 -13.93 -7.89
N GLN A 111 -52.41 -14.16 -6.78
CA GLN A 111 -52.72 -13.10 -5.81
C GLN A 111 -51.44 -12.66 -5.11
N GLY A 112 -51.11 -11.35 -5.21
CA GLY A 112 -49.89 -10.80 -4.62
C GLY A 112 -49.59 -9.38 -5.09
N LEU A 113 -48.45 -8.85 -4.63
CA LEU A 113 -47.98 -7.52 -4.96
C LEU A 113 -46.98 -7.60 -6.13
N VAL A 114 -47.14 -6.74 -7.14
CA VAL A 114 -46.15 -6.61 -8.23
C VAL A 114 -45.04 -5.68 -7.78
N HIS A 115 -43.79 -6.14 -7.88
CA HIS A 115 -42.60 -5.37 -7.51
C HIS A 115 -41.79 -4.92 -8.70
N ASP A 116 -41.92 -5.62 -9.84
CA ASP A 116 -41.13 -5.29 -11.03
C ASP A 116 -41.78 -5.92 -12.28
N THR A 117 -41.39 -5.44 -13.45
CA THR A 117 -41.81 -5.99 -14.75
C THR A 117 -40.59 -6.08 -15.65
N SER A 118 -40.44 -7.17 -16.41
CA SER A 118 -39.35 -7.33 -17.37
C SER A 118 -39.36 -6.22 -18.42
N SER A 119 -38.22 -5.92 -19.00
CA SER A 119 -38.07 -4.90 -20.03
C SER A 119 -38.94 -5.13 -21.26
N SER A 120 -39.26 -6.39 -21.58
CA SER A 120 -40.20 -6.78 -22.65
C SER A 120 -41.66 -6.69 -22.27
N GLY A 121 -41.98 -6.49 -21.00
CA GLY A 121 -43.36 -6.52 -20.47
C GLY A 121 -43.98 -7.92 -20.37
N ALA A 122 -43.27 -8.98 -20.79
CA ALA A 122 -43.83 -10.33 -20.85
C ALA A 122 -43.88 -11.05 -19.48
N THR A 123 -43.10 -10.58 -18.50
CA THR A 123 -42.99 -11.16 -17.16
C THR A 123 -43.24 -10.11 -16.10
N VAL A 124 -44.07 -10.41 -15.13
CA VAL A 124 -44.25 -9.60 -13.91
C VAL A 124 -43.68 -10.36 -12.71
N PHE A 125 -42.97 -9.66 -11.85
CA PHE A 125 -42.41 -10.22 -10.63
C PHE A 125 -43.36 -9.98 -9.48
N VAL A 126 -43.99 -11.06 -9.03
CA VAL A 126 -45.06 -11.02 -8.04
C VAL A 126 -44.55 -11.54 -6.70
N GLU A 127 -44.81 -10.81 -5.63
CA GLU A 127 -44.72 -11.27 -4.26
C GLU A 127 -46.08 -11.88 -3.85
N PRO A 128 -46.17 -13.20 -3.72
CA PRO A 128 -47.45 -13.82 -3.35
C PRO A 128 -47.90 -13.44 -1.95
N MET A 129 -49.20 -13.26 -1.75
CA MET A 129 -49.76 -12.86 -0.45
C MET A 129 -49.28 -13.70 0.74
N PRO A 130 -49.12 -15.04 0.66
CA PRO A 130 -48.66 -15.84 1.78
C PRO A 130 -47.26 -15.50 2.31
N VAL A 131 -46.42 -14.80 1.52
CA VAL A 131 -45.06 -14.46 1.93
C VAL A 131 -44.86 -12.98 2.22
N VAL A 132 -45.84 -12.14 2.03
CA VAL A 132 -45.78 -10.67 2.23
C VAL A 132 -45.31 -10.32 3.65
N GLU A 133 -45.90 -10.95 4.66
CA GLU A 133 -45.58 -10.71 6.08
C GLU A 133 -44.11 -11.07 6.39
N ALA A 134 -43.66 -12.25 5.95
CA ALA A 134 -42.30 -12.71 6.16
C ALA A 134 -41.28 -11.82 5.41
N ASN A 135 -41.57 -11.39 4.17
CA ASN A 135 -40.75 -10.44 3.44
C ASN A 135 -40.70 -9.06 4.13
N ASN A 136 -41.79 -8.60 4.72
CA ASN A 136 -41.78 -7.37 5.53
C ASN A 136 -40.89 -7.51 6.76
N GLU A 137 -40.96 -8.64 7.46
CA GLU A 137 -40.11 -8.91 8.62
C GLU A 137 -38.64 -8.99 8.23
N ILE A 138 -38.30 -9.66 7.11
CA ILE A 138 -36.92 -9.68 6.59
C ILE A 138 -36.43 -8.28 6.32
N LYS A 139 -37.22 -7.41 5.69
CA LYS A 139 -36.83 -6.02 5.41
C LYS A 139 -36.54 -5.24 6.69
N VAL A 140 -37.39 -5.38 7.73
CA VAL A 140 -37.18 -4.75 9.03
C VAL A 140 -35.92 -5.29 9.72
N LEU A 141 -35.72 -6.61 9.66
CA LEU A 141 -34.54 -7.24 10.24
C LEU A 141 -33.24 -6.81 9.53
N ARG A 142 -33.24 -6.64 8.21
CA ARG A 142 -32.11 -6.13 7.46
C ARG A 142 -31.77 -4.68 7.80
N SER A 143 -32.79 -3.84 8.05
CA SER A 143 -32.54 -2.49 8.56
C SER A 143 -31.88 -2.53 9.94
N LYS A 144 -32.37 -3.38 10.85
CA LYS A 144 -31.75 -3.56 12.17
C LYS A 144 -30.33 -4.14 12.09
N GLU A 145 -30.06 -5.02 11.14
CA GLU A 145 -28.73 -5.54 10.87
C GLU A 145 -27.77 -4.41 10.51
N GLN A 146 -28.20 -3.51 9.63
CA GLN A 146 -27.40 -2.37 9.22
C GLN A 146 -27.12 -1.40 10.39
N ASP A 147 -28.15 -1.09 11.17
CA ASP A 147 -28.03 -0.24 12.35
C ASP A 147 -27.05 -0.84 13.39
N GLU A 148 -27.12 -2.17 13.60
CA GLU A 148 -26.21 -2.86 14.52
C GLU A 148 -24.76 -2.92 13.98
N ILE A 149 -24.58 -3.13 12.67
CA ILE A 149 -23.26 -3.06 12.03
C ILE A 149 -22.66 -1.66 12.23
N GLU A 150 -23.42 -0.61 11.99
CA GLU A 150 -22.95 0.77 12.18
C GLU A 150 -22.58 1.04 13.66
N ARG A 151 -23.36 0.51 14.60
CA ARG A 151 -23.05 0.59 16.04
C ARG A 151 -21.73 -0.10 16.38
N ILE A 152 -21.50 -1.31 15.83
CA ILE A 152 -20.26 -2.07 16.04
C ILE A 152 -19.06 -1.30 15.48
N LEU A 153 -19.15 -0.80 14.25
CA LEU A 153 -18.09 -0.05 13.60
C LEU A 153 -17.79 1.25 14.33
N THR A 154 -18.83 1.95 14.80
CA THR A 154 -18.67 3.17 15.61
C THR A 154 -17.94 2.88 16.92
N ALA A 155 -18.30 1.79 17.61
CA ALA A 155 -17.63 1.40 18.85
C ALA A 155 -16.15 1.02 18.61
N LEU A 156 -15.85 0.28 17.54
CA LEU A 156 -14.48 -0.06 17.17
C LEU A 156 -13.68 1.19 16.81
N SER A 157 -14.27 2.12 16.07
CA SER A 157 -13.63 3.39 15.71
C SER A 157 -13.33 4.25 16.95
N ALA A 158 -14.25 4.32 17.89
CA ALA A 158 -14.01 5.02 19.16
C ALA A 158 -12.84 4.39 19.95
N MET A 159 -12.77 3.06 20.01
CA MET A 159 -11.65 2.36 20.65
C MET A 159 -10.32 2.63 19.94
N VAL A 160 -10.29 2.71 18.60
CA VAL A 160 -9.08 3.11 17.86
C VAL A 160 -8.68 4.53 18.21
N GLY A 161 -9.66 5.45 18.35
CA GLY A 161 -9.43 6.83 18.76
C GLY A 161 -8.76 6.96 20.13
N GLU A 162 -9.08 6.10 21.10
CA GLU A 162 -8.43 6.08 22.42
C GLU A 162 -6.92 5.77 22.33
N PHE A 163 -6.49 5.05 21.31
CA PHE A 163 -5.09 4.66 21.09
C PHE A 163 -4.40 5.46 19.98
N GLU A 164 -5.02 6.53 19.47
CA GLU A 164 -4.56 7.32 18.32
C GLU A 164 -3.08 7.69 18.42
N GLN A 165 -2.66 8.29 19.53
CA GLN A 165 -1.28 8.76 19.69
C GLN A 165 -0.27 7.61 19.68
N GLY A 166 -0.58 6.50 20.33
CA GLY A 166 0.27 5.30 20.32
C GLY A 166 0.39 4.67 18.94
N ILE A 167 -0.69 4.67 18.17
CA ILE A 167 -0.72 4.17 16.79
C ILE A 167 0.12 5.06 15.89
N LYS A 168 -0.05 6.41 15.96
CA LYS A 168 0.73 7.37 15.18
C LYS A 168 2.22 7.25 15.48
N ASN A 169 2.61 7.27 16.75
CA ASN A 169 4.01 7.13 17.14
C ASN A 169 4.61 5.80 16.65
N SER A 170 3.88 4.71 16.78
CA SER A 170 4.32 3.40 16.30
C SER A 170 4.49 3.38 14.77
N TYR A 171 3.60 4.04 14.05
CA TYR A 171 3.68 4.17 12.59
C TYR A 171 4.92 4.97 12.18
N GLU A 172 5.15 6.14 12.78
CA GLU A 172 6.30 7.00 12.51
C GLU A 172 7.62 6.27 12.79
N CYS A 173 7.73 5.61 13.94
CA CYS A 173 8.91 4.79 14.26
C CYS A 173 9.09 3.62 13.29
N ALA A 174 8.02 2.98 12.86
CA ALA A 174 8.09 1.89 11.89
C ALA A 174 8.56 2.38 10.52
N VAL A 175 8.12 3.56 10.07
CA VAL A 175 8.58 4.20 8.82
C VAL A 175 10.07 4.53 8.93
N GLU A 176 10.51 5.14 10.02
CA GLU A 176 11.91 5.48 10.23
C GLU A 176 12.80 4.23 10.24
N LEU A 177 12.43 3.20 11.00
CA LEU A 177 13.12 1.90 11.00
C LEU A 177 13.18 1.30 9.60
N ASN A 178 12.09 1.34 8.84
CA ASN A 178 12.06 0.82 7.48
C ASN A 178 13.05 1.54 6.56
N VAL A 179 13.13 2.88 6.66
CA VAL A 179 14.11 3.69 5.90
C VAL A 179 15.55 3.33 6.30
N ILE A 180 15.83 3.21 7.60
CA ILE A 180 17.16 2.82 8.09
C ILE A 180 17.58 1.45 7.56
N PHE A 181 16.67 0.45 7.65
CA PHE A 181 16.96 -0.88 7.15
C PHE A 181 17.08 -0.93 5.62
N ALA A 182 16.29 -0.16 4.88
CA ALA A 182 16.40 -0.05 3.43
C ALA A 182 17.77 0.53 3.02
N LYS A 183 18.23 1.60 3.68
CA LYS A 183 19.56 2.18 3.47
C LYS A 183 20.67 1.19 3.77
N ALA A 184 20.58 0.47 4.89
CA ALA A 184 21.54 -0.55 5.27
C ALA A 184 21.59 -1.71 4.27
N GLN A 185 20.42 -2.23 3.86
CA GLN A 185 20.33 -3.31 2.88
C GLN A 185 20.90 -2.88 1.52
N TYR A 186 20.62 -1.65 1.09
CA TYR A 186 21.18 -1.10 -0.12
C TYR A 186 22.71 -1.00 -0.03
N ALA A 187 23.24 -0.49 1.10
CA ALA A 187 24.68 -0.41 1.34
C ALA A 187 25.37 -1.78 1.22
N TYR A 188 24.82 -2.82 1.84
CA TYR A 188 25.32 -4.19 1.69
C TYR A 188 25.27 -4.67 0.23
N SER A 189 24.20 -4.35 -0.48
CA SER A 189 24.02 -4.78 -1.87
C SER A 189 25.08 -4.21 -2.82
N ILE A 190 25.54 -2.99 -2.58
CA ILE A 190 26.54 -2.30 -3.42
C ILE A 190 27.97 -2.33 -2.83
N GLY A 191 28.16 -2.96 -1.67
CA GLY A 191 29.46 -2.99 -0.98
C GLY A 191 29.92 -1.60 -0.56
N ALA A 192 29.01 -0.80 0.02
CA ALA A 192 29.26 0.57 0.41
C ALA A 192 29.94 0.67 1.78
N THR A 193 30.65 1.78 1.98
CA THR A 193 31.28 2.17 3.25
C THR A 193 30.75 3.54 3.69
N VAL A 194 30.92 3.86 4.97
CA VAL A 194 30.53 5.16 5.52
C VAL A 194 31.57 6.20 5.11
N PRO A 195 31.22 7.27 4.36
CA PRO A 195 32.14 8.34 4.06
C PRO A 195 32.37 9.24 5.28
N LEU A 196 33.54 9.84 5.37
CA LEU A 196 33.81 10.90 6.32
C LEU A 196 33.27 12.23 5.74
N LEU A 197 32.31 12.81 6.43
CA LEU A 197 31.73 14.08 6.00
C LEU A 197 32.52 15.27 6.54
N ASN A 198 32.63 16.32 5.72
CA ASN A 198 33.22 17.60 6.09
C ASN A 198 32.41 18.77 5.52
N SER A 199 32.74 20.00 5.90
CA SER A 199 32.20 21.25 5.39
C SER A 199 33.25 22.14 4.68
N ASP A 200 34.44 21.61 4.47
CA ASP A 200 35.60 22.37 4.00
C ASP A 200 35.78 22.33 2.48
N GLY A 201 34.82 21.73 1.77
CA GLY A 201 34.88 21.55 0.32
C GLY A 201 35.74 20.35 -0.13
N GLU A 202 36.27 19.55 0.80
CA GLU A 202 37.17 18.46 0.48
C GLU A 202 36.43 17.23 -0.05
N ILE A 203 36.86 16.72 -1.19
CA ILE A 203 36.45 15.43 -1.77
C ILE A 203 37.69 14.57 -1.92
N GLU A 204 37.68 13.39 -1.29
CA GLU A 204 38.69 12.36 -1.49
C GLU A 204 37.98 11.01 -1.62
N LEU A 205 37.78 10.54 -2.82
CA LEU A 205 37.22 9.24 -3.12
C LEU A 205 38.31 8.25 -3.46
N ARG A 206 38.29 7.09 -2.81
CA ARG A 206 39.24 6.00 -3.00
C ARG A 206 38.50 4.80 -3.58
N ALA A 207 39.03 4.24 -4.66
CA ALA A 207 38.46 3.09 -5.35
C ALA A 207 36.93 3.18 -5.54
N ALA A 208 36.43 4.37 -5.88
CA ALA A 208 35.01 4.66 -6.06
C ALA A 208 34.46 3.87 -7.24
N ARG A 209 33.33 3.19 -7.05
CA ARG A 209 32.64 2.38 -8.07
C ARG A 209 31.21 2.88 -8.29
N HIS A 210 30.88 3.24 -9.51
CA HIS A 210 29.53 3.71 -9.82
C HIS A 210 28.49 2.61 -9.54
N PRO A 211 27.49 2.82 -8.65
CA PRO A 211 26.63 1.76 -8.14
C PRO A 211 25.68 1.15 -9.18
N LEU A 212 25.41 1.86 -10.27
CA LEU A 212 24.54 1.40 -11.37
C LEU A 212 25.29 0.67 -12.48
N ILE A 213 26.61 0.51 -12.36
CA ILE A 213 27.42 -0.28 -13.29
C ILE A 213 27.65 -1.67 -12.69
N ASP A 214 27.57 -2.70 -13.53
CA ASP A 214 27.84 -4.08 -13.12
C ASP A 214 29.17 -4.19 -12.34
N LYS A 215 29.14 -4.87 -11.20
CA LYS A 215 30.27 -5.02 -10.28
C LYS A 215 31.53 -5.60 -10.94
N ASN A 216 31.35 -6.44 -11.96
CA ASN A 216 32.45 -7.08 -12.68
C ASN A 216 33.02 -6.21 -13.80
N LYS A 217 32.30 -5.14 -14.18
CA LYS A 217 32.67 -4.24 -15.28
C LYS A 217 33.11 -2.86 -14.80
N VAL A 218 32.71 -2.46 -13.59
CA VAL A 218 33.02 -1.15 -13.05
C VAL A 218 34.50 -1.04 -12.72
N VAL A 219 35.18 -0.03 -13.26
CA VAL A 219 36.53 0.30 -12.95
C VAL A 219 36.54 1.27 -11.77
N PRO A 220 37.27 0.96 -10.66
CA PRO A 220 37.38 1.86 -9.54
C PRO A 220 38.17 3.11 -9.90
N VAL A 221 37.75 4.26 -9.35
CA VAL A 221 38.38 5.56 -9.62
C VAL A 221 38.77 6.24 -8.31
N ASP A 222 39.95 6.82 -8.27
CA ASP A 222 40.40 7.70 -7.19
C ASP A 222 40.25 9.16 -7.63
N ILE A 223 39.60 10.00 -6.79
CA ILE A 223 39.34 11.41 -7.11
C ILE A 223 39.66 12.25 -5.88
N ARG A 224 40.42 13.35 -6.07
CA ARG A 224 40.71 14.35 -5.04
C ARG A 224 40.35 15.74 -5.55
N LEU A 225 39.76 16.55 -4.67
CA LEU A 225 39.40 17.94 -4.92
C LEU A 225 39.25 18.69 -3.58
N GLY A 226 39.53 19.98 -3.55
CA GLY A 226 39.26 20.83 -2.39
C GLY A 226 40.38 20.93 -1.38
N THR A 227 41.52 20.20 -1.54
CA THR A 227 42.69 20.31 -0.66
C THR A 227 43.78 21.22 -1.24
N ASP A 228 44.36 20.84 -2.37
CA ASP A 228 45.44 21.54 -3.04
C ASP A 228 44.94 22.36 -4.23
N PHE A 229 43.78 22.04 -4.75
CA PHE A 229 43.09 22.67 -5.87
C PHE A 229 41.58 22.54 -5.75
N ASP A 230 40.86 23.51 -6.29
CA ASP A 230 39.37 23.61 -6.27
C ASP A 230 38.71 23.23 -7.61
N THR A 231 39.55 23.02 -8.63
CA THR A 231 39.07 22.71 -9.98
C THR A 231 39.82 21.49 -10.54
N LEU A 232 39.02 20.49 -10.98
CA LEU A 232 39.52 19.28 -11.61
C LEU A 232 39.07 19.23 -13.09
N VAL A 233 40.05 19.22 -14.00
CA VAL A 233 39.82 19.05 -15.45
C VAL A 233 40.15 17.63 -15.87
N ILE A 234 39.15 16.89 -16.38
CA ILE A 234 39.32 15.51 -16.83
C ILE A 234 39.35 15.49 -18.36
N THR A 235 40.48 15.14 -18.95
CA THR A 235 40.69 15.06 -20.42
C THR A 235 40.93 13.61 -20.84
N GLY A 236 40.67 13.31 -22.10
CA GLY A 236 40.92 11.98 -22.68
C GLY A 236 39.85 11.53 -23.67
N PRO A 237 39.93 10.33 -24.26
CA PRO A 237 38.96 9.80 -25.20
C PRO A 237 37.59 9.55 -24.53
N ASN A 238 36.50 9.59 -25.30
CA ASN A 238 35.17 9.41 -24.75
C ASN A 238 34.92 8.04 -24.12
N THR A 239 35.66 7.03 -24.55
CA THR A 239 35.65 5.67 -23.98
C THR A 239 36.41 5.54 -22.66
N GLY A 240 37.11 6.59 -22.20
CA GLY A 240 38.00 6.57 -21.06
C GLY A 240 37.35 6.78 -19.68
N GLY A 241 36.00 6.73 -19.58
CA GLY A 241 35.29 6.82 -18.30
C GLY A 241 35.17 8.25 -17.72
N LYS A 242 35.47 9.31 -18.45
CA LYS A 242 35.33 10.72 -18.02
C LYS A 242 33.96 11.03 -17.45
N THR A 243 32.92 10.79 -18.23
CA THR A 243 31.52 11.06 -17.85
C THR A 243 31.10 10.23 -16.64
N VAL A 244 31.53 8.98 -16.55
CA VAL A 244 31.24 8.10 -15.39
C VAL A 244 31.91 8.67 -14.14
N SER A 245 33.15 9.14 -14.21
CA SER A 245 33.84 9.70 -13.06
C SER A 245 33.16 10.95 -12.51
N ILE A 246 32.74 11.88 -13.37
CA ILE A 246 32.01 13.10 -12.97
C ILE A 246 30.64 12.71 -12.35
N LYS A 247 29.89 11.81 -13.02
CA LYS A 247 28.62 11.32 -12.52
C LYS A 247 28.77 10.61 -11.14
N THR A 248 29.86 9.88 -10.94
CA THR A 248 30.15 9.20 -9.68
C THR A 248 30.34 10.19 -8.54
N VAL A 249 31.12 11.27 -8.75
CA VAL A 249 31.32 12.33 -7.73
C VAL A 249 29.99 12.97 -7.35
N GLY A 250 29.23 13.45 -8.32
CA GLY A 250 27.93 14.09 -8.07
C GLY A 250 26.96 13.15 -7.36
N LEU A 251 26.84 11.90 -7.83
CA LEU A 251 25.98 10.90 -7.22
C LEU A 251 26.38 10.58 -5.79
N PHE A 252 27.67 10.39 -5.50
CA PHE A 252 28.15 10.08 -4.16
C PHE A 252 27.95 11.25 -3.20
N THR A 253 28.13 12.46 -3.66
CA THR A 253 27.82 13.65 -2.88
C THR A 253 26.35 13.67 -2.48
N LEU A 254 25.42 13.47 -3.42
CA LEU A 254 24.00 13.40 -3.14
C LEU A 254 23.63 12.21 -2.26
N MET A 255 24.23 11.04 -2.49
CA MET A 255 24.03 9.85 -1.63
C MET A 255 24.43 10.14 -0.19
N ALA A 256 25.62 10.70 0.02
CA ALA A 256 26.11 11.03 1.35
C ALA A 256 25.24 12.09 2.04
N MET A 257 24.79 13.12 1.32
CA MET A 257 23.86 14.14 1.83
C MET A 257 22.48 13.58 2.20
N CYS A 258 22.04 12.49 1.54
CA CYS A 258 20.83 11.76 1.91
C CYS A 258 21.05 10.73 3.03
N GLY A 259 22.26 10.67 3.61
CA GLY A 259 22.61 9.69 4.64
C GLY A 259 22.71 8.26 4.12
N LEU A 260 23.09 8.09 2.84
CA LEU A 260 23.45 6.80 2.25
C LEU A 260 24.95 6.58 2.33
N MET A 261 25.35 5.33 2.49
CA MET A 261 26.75 4.91 2.33
C MET A 261 27.11 4.86 0.84
N ILE A 262 28.39 4.98 0.52
CA ILE A 262 28.92 5.04 -0.84
C ILE A 262 29.80 3.84 -1.17
N PRO A 263 29.74 3.27 -2.38
CA PRO A 263 30.63 2.17 -2.80
C PRO A 263 32.02 2.68 -3.15
N ALA A 264 32.75 3.03 -2.12
CA ALA A 264 34.14 3.53 -2.19
C ALA A 264 35.00 2.88 -1.09
N GLY A 265 36.29 3.03 -1.20
CA GLY A 265 37.24 2.55 -0.19
C GLY A 265 37.08 3.27 1.14
N ASP A 266 37.53 2.62 2.22
CA ASP A 266 37.52 3.17 3.57
C ASP A 266 38.20 4.53 3.64
N ARG A 267 37.69 5.41 4.54
CA ARG A 267 38.18 6.77 4.74
C ARG A 267 38.00 7.70 3.54
N SER A 268 37.15 7.34 2.57
CA SER A 268 36.70 8.30 1.56
C SER A 268 36.02 9.49 2.22
N ARG A 269 36.29 10.70 1.73
CA ARG A 269 35.80 11.97 2.28
C ARG A 269 34.87 12.63 1.27
N LEU A 270 33.80 13.25 1.76
CA LEU A 270 32.91 14.07 0.96
C LEU A 270 32.49 15.31 1.75
N SER A 271 32.41 16.44 1.07
CA SER A 271 31.89 17.65 1.68
C SER A 271 30.37 17.74 1.51
N VAL A 272 29.74 18.39 2.48
CA VAL A 272 28.32 18.78 2.39
C VAL A 272 28.25 20.10 1.62
N PHE A 273 27.52 20.11 0.51
CA PHE A 273 27.38 21.29 -0.35
C PHE A 273 25.95 21.84 -0.27
N SER A 274 25.79 23.16 -0.47
CA SER A 274 24.45 23.76 -0.57
C SER A 274 23.73 23.39 -1.86
N GLU A 275 24.50 23.22 -2.95
CA GLU A 275 23.97 22.90 -4.26
C GLU A 275 24.90 21.93 -4.98
N VAL A 276 24.31 21.04 -5.78
CA VAL A 276 25.00 20.14 -6.70
C VAL A 276 24.39 20.38 -8.07
N LEU A 277 25.10 21.06 -8.93
CA LEU A 277 24.68 21.39 -10.29
C LEU A 277 25.45 20.52 -11.29
N ALA A 278 24.74 19.89 -12.23
CA ALA A 278 25.34 19.08 -13.27
C ALA A 278 24.77 19.46 -14.62
N ASP A 279 25.63 19.87 -15.54
CA ASP A 279 25.31 19.99 -16.96
C ASP A 279 25.81 18.73 -17.67
N ILE A 280 24.90 17.80 -17.94
CA ILE A 280 25.20 16.52 -18.59
C ILE A 280 24.48 16.55 -19.93
N GLY A 281 25.13 17.14 -20.95
CA GLY A 281 24.63 17.12 -22.33
C GLY A 281 24.50 15.66 -22.83
N ASP A 282 23.38 15.36 -23.49
CA ASP A 282 23.13 14.07 -24.16
C ASP A 282 24.08 13.93 -25.37
N GLU A 283 25.24 13.33 -25.16
CA GLU A 283 26.13 12.96 -26.27
C GLU A 283 25.54 11.88 -27.20
N GLN A 284 24.39 11.32 -26.87
CA GLN A 284 23.75 10.24 -27.65
C GLN A 284 22.60 10.71 -28.57
N SER A 285 22.17 11.95 -28.49
CA SER A 285 21.10 12.47 -29.38
C SER A 285 21.63 13.20 -30.63
N ILE A 286 22.92 13.16 -30.89
CA ILE A 286 23.50 13.79 -32.07
C ILE A 286 23.92 12.71 -33.09
N GLU A 287 22.95 12.12 -33.73
CA GLU A 287 23.09 11.62 -35.10
C GLU A 287 23.21 12.79 -36.08
N GLN A 288 24.12 13.69 -35.88
CA GLN A 288 24.58 14.61 -36.94
C GLN A 288 25.89 15.28 -36.52
N SER A 289 26.99 14.77 -37.06
CA SER A 289 28.24 15.43 -37.45
C SER A 289 28.40 16.91 -37.04
N LEU A 290 28.71 17.18 -35.80
CA LEU A 290 29.44 18.36 -35.36
C LEU A 290 30.51 17.90 -34.41
N SER A 291 31.76 18.27 -34.71
CA SER A 291 32.94 17.90 -33.90
C SER A 291 32.71 18.20 -32.44
N THR A 292 33.19 17.32 -31.58
CA THR A 292 33.19 17.40 -30.11
C THR A 292 33.75 18.71 -29.51
N PHE A 293 34.05 19.70 -30.32
CA PHE A 293 34.57 21.02 -29.93
C PHE A 293 33.47 22.09 -29.78
N SER A 294 32.24 21.81 -30.17
CA SER A 294 31.12 22.76 -30.07
C SER A 294 30.02 22.34 -29.09
N ALA A 295 30.17 21.21 -28.38
CA ALA A 295 29.28 20.90 -27.27
C ALA A 295 29.57 21.86 -26.09
N PRO A 296 28.54 22.40 -25.43
CA PRO A 296 28.75 23.24 -24.24
C PRO A 296 29.59 22.47 -23.21
N VAL A 297 30.60 23.13 -22.68
CA VAL A 297 31.46 22.58 -21.60
C VAL A 297 30.56 22.27 -20.42
N SER A 298 30.44 21.00 -20.08
CA SER A 298 29.63 20.59 -18.92
C SER A 298 30.34 21.01 -17.64
N TYR A 299 29.80 21.99 -16.96
CA TYR A 299 30.30 22.43 -15.66
C TYR A 299 29.52 21.75 -14.56
N THR A 300 30.19 20.96 -13.74
CA THR A 300 29.67 20.57 -12.43
C THR A 300 30.17 21.59 -11.42
N HIS A 301 29.29 22.47 -10.96
CA HIS A 301 29.62 23.45 -9.92
C HIS A 301 29.18 22.90 -8.57
N LEU A 302 30.15 22.67 -7.72
CA LEU A 302 29.92 22.32 -6.31
C LEU A 302 30.25 23.57 -5.48
N ARG A 303 29.25 24.16 -4.82
CA ARG A 303 29.47 25.25 -3.86
C ARG A 303 29.33 24.74 -2.44
N ALA A 304 30.37 24.99 -1.63
CA ALA A 304 30.29 24.82 -0.20
C ALA A 304 29.48 25.97 0.45
N HIS A 305 28.79 25.71 1.53
CA HIS A 305 28.15 26.73 2.34
C HIS A 305 29.24 27.58 3.01
N GLU A 306 29.32 28.86 2.67
CA GLU A 306 29.93 29.85 3.55
C GLU A 306 28.89 30.23 4.61
N THR A 307 29.16 29.86 5.87
CA THR A 307 28.40 30.30 7.05
C THR A 307 28.81 31.69 7.45
#